data_06962fe342dcbfe687fd03b4803a6a39
#
_entry.id   06962fe342dcbfe687fd03b4803a6a39
#
_cell.length_a   1.000
_cell.length_b   1.000
_cell.length_c   1.000
_cell.angle_alpha   90.00
_cell.angle_beta   90.00
_cell.angle_gamma   90.00
#
_symmetry.space_group_name_H-M   'P 1'
#
loop_
_entity.id
_entity.type
_entity.pdbx_description
1 polymer ?
#
loop_
_entity_poly.entity_id
_entity_poly.type
_entity_poly.pdbx_seq_one_letter_code
_entity_poly.pdbx_strand_id
1 'polypeptide(L)'
;MTVSANAKVNFTLEVFGKRADGYHALRSVVMPISLSDTLDIESTDDGEITSDTGYDDDLCVKAARILRSSSLIPHPSSLGAVIRVVKRIPAGGGLGGGSADAAAVLRALNELWKIGLSREELAEVSAQVGSDVPALVFNGPVIMEGRGEKIFPLFTFASHLHLVLVNPGVHSSTKEVYAACEPRPLDGENATARMVEALGSGNPEEIAAALMNDLQAPAVKQHPEIADALVSLKTAGVIGAMMSGSGSSVFGLVENEAEARRISSEMNARGYKAWPVQTL
;
A
#
# COMPACT_ATOMS: atom_id res chain seq x y z
N MET A 1 11.26 19.53 5.96
CA MET A 1 10.23 19.32 4.90
C MET A 1 9.15 18.45 5.47
N THR A 2 7.88 18.87 5.37
CA THR A 2 6.74 18.04 5.81
C THR A 2 6.10 17.38 4.60
N VAL A 3 5.93 16.05 4.65
CA VAL A 3 5.38 15.23 3.54
C VAL A 3 4.34 14.25 4.04
N SER A 4 3.42 13.86 3.15
CA SER A 4 2.44 12.81 3.40
C SER A 4 2.94 11.46 2.86
N ALA A 5 2.76 10.42 3.68
CA ALA A 5 2.99 9.03 3.31
C ALA A 5 1.64 8.32 3.17
N ASN A 6 1.15 8.23 1.94
CA ASN A 6 -0.18 7.72 1.65
C ASN A 6 -0.22 6.19 1.75
N ALA A 7 -1.23 5.66 2.45
CA ALA A 7 -1.55 4.24 2.44
C ALA A 7 -1.96 3.76 1.04
N LYS A 8 -1.99 2.45 0.86
CA LYS A 8 -2.49 1.82 -0.37
C LYS A 8 -3.57 0.78 -0.07
N VAL A 9 -4.36 0.48 -1.07
CA VAL A 9 -5.16 -0.74 -1.16
C VAL A 9 -4.83 -1.49 -2.44
N ASN A 10 -5.04 -2.81 -2.44
CA ASN A 10 -4.90 -3.62 -3.63
C ASN A 10 -6.29 -3.85 -4.22
N PHE A 11 -6.54 -3.41 -5.44
CA PHE A 11 -7.80 -3.69 -6.16
C PHE A 11 -7.78 -5.07 -6.79
N THR A 12 -6.59 -5.55 -7.16
CA THR A 12 -6.35 -6.97 -7.44
C THR A 12 -5.10 -7.42 -6.70
N LEU A 13 -5.03 -8.70 -6.36
CA LEU A 13 -3.81 -9.35 -5.87
C LEU A 13 -3.82 -10.82 -6.29
N GLU A 14 -3.15 -11.10 -7.39
CA GLU A 14 -2.94 -12.43 -7.95
C GLU A 14 -1.63 -12.99 -7.41
N VAL A 15 -1.66 -14.19 -6.83
CA VAL A 15 -0.49 -14.87 -6.27
C VAL A 15 -0.16 -16.09 -7.12
N PHE A 16 1.04 -16.11 -7.68
CA PHE A 16 1.55 -17.20 -8.51
C PHE A 16 2.58 -18.06 -7.76
N GLY A 17 3.13 -19.05 -8.45
CA GLY A 17 4.10 -19.97 -7.88
C GLY A 17 5.33 -19.29 -7.26
N LYS A 18 6.01 -20.03 -6.39
CA LYS A 18 7.25 -19.56 -5.75
C LYS A 18 8.36 -19.37 -6.77
N ARG A 19 9.08 -18.27 -6.62
CA ARG A 19 10.30 -17.92 -7.36
C ARG A 19 11.52 -18.59 -6.73
N ALA A 20 12.64 -18.59 -7.46
CA ALA A 20 13.92 -19.12 -6.97
C ALA A 20 14.46 -18.38 -5.73
N ASP A 21 14.07 -17.10 -5.54
CA ASP A 21 14.43 -16.30 -4.38
C ASP A 21 13.55 -16.58 -3.13
N GLY A 22 12.62 -17.54 -3.22
CA GLY A 22 11.74 -17.97 -2.11
C GLY A 22 10.47 -17.12 -1.94
N TYR A 23 10.34 -16.00 -2.64
CA TYR A 23 9.13 -15.17 -2.70
C TYR A 23 8.11 -15.76 -3.69
N HIS A 24 6.84 -15.40 -3.54
CA HIS A 24 5.83 -15.65 -4.57
C HIS A 24 5.93 -14.61 -5.68
N ALA A 25 5.74 -15.04 -6.92
CA ALA A 25 5.43 -14.10 -7.98
C ALA A 25 4.00 -13.57 -7.76
N LEU A 26 3.79 -12.30 -7.99
CA LEU A 26 2.48 -11.66 -7.85
C LEU A 26 2.21 -10.69 -8.99
N ARG A 27 0.93 -10.35 -9.17
CA ARG A 27 0.48 -9.23 -9.99
C ARG A 27 -0.68 -8.55 -9.28
N SER A 28 -0.66 -7.22 -9.22
CA SER A 28 -1.61 -6.45 -8.43
C SER A 28 -1.84 -5.07 -9.01
N VAL A 29 -3.08 -4.60 -9.02
CA VAL A 29 -3.41 -3.18 -9.15
C VAL A 29 -3.37 -2.57 -7.76
N VAL A 30 -2.44 -1.63 -7.56
CA VAL A 30 -2.24 -0.91 -6.29
C VAL A 30 -2.74 0.51 -6.43
N MET A 31 -3.62 0.91 -5.54
CA MET A 31 -4.24 2.24 -5.49
C MET A 31 -3.81 2.95 -4.20
N PRO A 32 -3.08 4.06 -4.26
CA PRO A 32 -2.87 4.89 -3.09
C PRO A 32 -4.18 5.55 -2.67
N ILE A 33 -4.33 5.79 -1.36
CA ILE A 33 -5.54 6.37 -0.77
C ILE A 33 -5.22 7.57 0.11
N SER A 34 -6.23 8.38 0.39
CA SER A 34 -6.10 9.64 1.15
C SER A 34 -5.75 9.47 2.63
N LEU A 35 -5.87 8.24 3.21
CA LEU A 35 -5.32 7.97 4.54
C LEU A 35 -3.79 8.01 4.48
N SER A 36 -3.17 8.85 5.33
CA SER A 36 -1.72 9.02 5.32
C SER A 36 -1.12 9.25 6.69
N ASP A 37 0.11 8.82 6.86
CA ASP A 37 1.00 9.30 7.91
C ASP A 37 1.59 10.66 7.51
N THR A 38 2.09 11.40 8.47
CA THR A 38 2.76 12.69 8.22
C THR A 38 4.19 12.58 8.69
N LEU A 39 5.14 12.92 7.81
CA LEU A 39 6.55 12.91 8.13
C LEU A 39 7.10 14.33 8.10
N ASP A 40 7.90 14.67 9.12
CA ASP A 40 8.73 15.87 9.11
C ASP A 40 10.20 15.44 9.00
N ILE A 41 10.85 15.84 7.91
CA ILE A 41 12.18 15.39 7.51
C ILE A 41 13.11 16.60 7.40
N GLU A 42 14.22 16.55 8.12
CA GLU A 42 15.28 17.56 8.15
C GLU A 42 16.57 16.92 7.67
N SER A 43 17.25 17.56 6.71
CA SER A 43 18.60 17.15 6.28
C SER A 43 19.62 17.74 7.21
N THR A 44 20.63 16.95 7.61
CA THR A 44 21.78 17.36 8.39
C THR A 44 23.08 17.08 7.65
N ASP A 45 24.18 17.68 8.09
CA ASP A 45 25.51 17.51 7.49
C ASP A 45 26.47 16.68 8.38
N ASP A 46 25.94 16.03 9.42
CA ASP A 46 26.68 15.24 10.40
C ASP A 46 26.80 13.75 10.05
N GLY A 47 26.12 13.32 8.97
CA GLY A 47 26.10 11.93 8.53
C GLY A 47 25.20 11.00 9.37
N GLU A 48 24.55 11.54 10.42
CA GLU A 48 23.64 10.75 11.26
C GLU A 48 22.24 10.64 10.60
N ILE A 49 21.66 9.44 10.66
CA ILE A 49 20.27 9.18 10.21
C ILE A 49 19.50 8.62 11.38
N THR A 50 18.52 9.40 11.85
CA THR A 50 17.70 9.06 13.02
C THR A 50 16.21 9.15 12.69
N SER A 51 15.40 8.38 13.42
CA SER A 51 13.95 8.41 13.36
C SER A 51 13.35 8.22 14.75
N ASP A 52 12.15 8.74 14.96
CA ASP A 52 11.39 8.64 16.20
C ASP A 52 10.31 7.54 16.18
N THR A 53 10.29 6.68 15.16
CA THR A 53 9.28 5.62 15.04
C THR A 53 9.32 4.58 16.14
N GLY A 54 10.49 4.37 16.77
CA GLY A 54 10.71 3.39 17.85
C GLY A 54 10.71 1.93 17.39
N TYR A 55 10.74 1.65 16.09
CA TYR A 55 10.84 0.28 15.56
C TYR A 55 12.31 -0.16 15.43
N ASP A 56 12.61 -1.39 15.84
CA ASP A 56 13.96 -1.99 15.69
C ASP A 56 14.38 -2.11 14.21
N ASP A 57 13.46 -2.48 13.31
CA ASP A 57 13.68 -2.54 11.85
C ASP A 57 12.96 -1.37 11.18
N ASP A 58 13.47 -0.15 11.45
CA ASP A 58 12.89 1.08 10.94
C ASP A 58 13.11 1.25 9.44
N LEU A 59 12.04 1.12 8.67
CA LEU A 59 12.07 1.26 7.21
C LEU A 59 12.42 2.69 6.76
N CYS A 60 12.16 3.73 7.56
CA CYS A 60 12.54 5.11 7.26
C CYS A 60 14.06 5.26 7.28
N VAL A 61 14.70 4.78 8.36
CA VAL A 61 16.16 4.77 8.50
C VAL A 61 16.80 3.90 7.42
N LYS A 62 16.25 2.71 7.17
CA LYS A 62 16.72 1.81 6.12
C LYS A 62 16.65 2.47 4.74
N ALA A 63 15.55 3.11 4.40
CA ALA A 63 15.35 3.83 3.14
C ALA A 63 16.39 4.94 2.95
N ALA A 64 16.58 5.79 3.96
CA ALA A 64 17.55 6.86 3.93
C ALA A 64 19.00 6.34 3.75
N ARG A 65 19.36 5.26 4.46
CA ARG A 65 20.69 4.63 4.33
C ARG A 65 20.92 4.02 2.96
N ILE A 66 19.92 3.32 2.40
CA ILE A 66 19.99 2.73 1.07
C ILE A 66 20.12 3.83 0.01
N LEU A 67 19.32 4.90 0.10
CA LEU A 67 19.45 6.04 -0.82
C LEU A 67 20.83 6.65 -0.75
N ARG A 68 21.36 6.94 0.45
CA ARG A 68 22.69 7.50 0.67
C ARG A 68 23.81 6.63 0.11
N SER A 69 23.69 5.31 0.23
CA SER A 69 24.72 4.35 -0.25
C SER A 69 24.61 4.02 -1.73
N SER A 70 23.65 4.58 -2.45
CA SER A 70 23.53 4.36 -3.88
C SER A 70 24.75 4.94 -4.61
N SER A 71 25.25 4.22 -5.62
CA SER A 71 26.41 4.65 -6.41
C SER A 71 26.18 5.96 -7.20
N LEU A 72 24.96 6.48 -7.12
CA LEU A 72 24.51 7.69 -7.81
C LEU A 72 24.84 8.98 -7.03
N ILE A 73 25.31 8.86 -5.77
CA ILE A 73 25.62 10.02 -4.91
C ILE A 73 27.12 10.20 -4.76
N PRO A 74 27.70 11.31 -5.25
CA PRO A 74 29.09 11.67 -4.95
C PRO A 74 29.19 12.16 -3.50
N HIS A 75 30.15 11.64 -2.71
CA HIS A 75 30.46 12.06 -1.35
C HIS A 75 29.31 11.92 -0.31
N PRO A 76 28.72 10.72 -0.14
CA PRO A 76 27.52 10.55 0.68
C PRO A 76 27.75 10.59 2.20
N SER A 77 29.01 10.63 2.69
CA SER A 77 29.35 10.38 4.10
C SER A 77 28.84 11.46 5.06
N SER A 78 28.64 12.69 4.60
CA SER A 78 28.13 13.80 5.43
C SER A 78 26.60 13.96 5.38
N LEU A 79 25.91 13.26 4.48
CA LEU A 79 24.45 13.37 4.36
C LEU A 79 23.76 12.66 5.53
N GLY A 80 23.13 13.45 6.40
CA GLY A 80 22.34 12.99 7.52
C GLY A 80 20.88 13.39 7.40
N ALA A 81 20.04 12.82 8.26
CA ALA A 81 18.61 13.14 8.32
C ALA A 81 18.01 12.87 9.68
N VAL A 82 17.14 13.77 10.13
CA VAL A 82 16.24 13.56 11.27
C VAL A 82 14.82 13.39 10.72
N ILE A 83 14.19 12.26 11.05
CA ILE A 83 12.86 11.87 10.54
C ILE A 83 11.91 11.75 11.74
N ARG A 84 10.81 12.50 11.71
CA ARG A 84 9.73 12.42 12.71
C ARG A 84 8.47 11.95 12.03
N VAL A 85 7.77 10.96 12.63
CA VAL A 85 6.61 10.30 12.00
C VAL A 85 5.38 10.36 12.90
N VAL A 86 4.32 10.98 12.39
CA VAL A 86 2.99 10.94 13.02
C VAL A 86 2.17 9.85 12.35
N LYS A 87 2.02 8.71 13.05
CA LYS A 87 1.32 7.51 12.55
C LYS A 87 -0.20 7.66 12.65
N ARG A 88 -0.88 7.40 11.52
CA ARG A 88 -2.33 7.30 11.39
C ARG A 88 -2.77 6.03 10.68
N ILE A 89 -1.90 5.48 9.81
CA ILE A 89 -2.14 4.23 9.10
C ILE A 89 -2.03 3.07 10.10
N PRO A 90 -3.07 2.20 10.23
CA PRO A 90 -3.01 1.03 11.11
C PRO A 90 -1.83 0.11 10.77
N ALA A 91 -1.04 -0.24 11.76
CA ALA A 91 0.06 -1.18 11.61
C ALA A 91 -0.46 -2.61 11.36
N GLY A 92 0.20 -3.37 10.49
CA GLY A 92 -0.15 -4.77 10.20
C GLY A 92 -1.51 -4.97 9.53
N GLY A 93 -2.07 -3.90 8.92
CA GLY A 93 -3.40 -3.91 8.32
C GLY A 93 -3.43 -4.16 6.81
N GLY A 94 -2.36 -4.56 6.15
CA GLY A 94 -2.34 -4.74 4.69
C GLY A 94 -2.32 -3.43 3.88
N LEU A 95 -2.09 -2.29 4.54
CA LEU A 95 -2.18 -0.93 3.97
C LEU A 95 -0.82 -0.33 3.57
N GLY A 96 0.27 -1.05 3.81
CA GLY A 96 1.62 -0.63 3.44
C GLY A 96 2.17 0.57 4.22
N GLY A 97 1.71 0.85 5.46
CA GLY A 97 2.06 2.06 6.21
C GLY A 97 3.57 2.29 6.37
N GLY A 98 4.33 1.30 6.85
CA GLY A 98 5.79 1.44 6.96
C GLY A 98 6.50 1.60 5.60
N SER A 99 5.98 0.92 4.55
CA SER A 99 6.49 1.10 3.19
C SER A 99 6.13 2.47 2.61
N ALA A 100 4.98 3.05 3.00
CA ALA A 100 4.59 4.40 2.62
C ALA A 100 5.52 5.45 3.25
N ASP A 101 5.84 5.28 4.54
CA ASP A 101 6.80 6.13 5.23
C ASP A 101 8.16 6.08 4.54
N ALA A 102 8.68 4.87 4.28
CA ALA A 102 9.93 4.67 3.57
C ALA A 102 9.95 5.33 2.19
N ALA A 103 8.87 5.18 1.41
CA ALA A 103 8.73 5.81 0.10
C ALA A 103 8.70 7.34 0.20
N ALA A 104 8.02 7.88 1.22
CA ALA A 104 7.99 9.32 1.48
C ALA A 104 9.39 9.84 1.85
N VAL A 105 10.14 9.12 2.69
CA VAL A 105 11.54 9.43 3.02
C VAL A 105 12.40 9.47 1.76
N LEU A 106 12.31 8.46 0.89
CA LEU A 106 13.08 8.42 -0.37
C LEU A 106 12.80 9.63 -1.25
N ARG A 107 11.53 9.99 -1.45
CA ARG A 107 11.14 11.17 -2.25
C ARG A 107 11.66 12.46 -1.63
N ALA A 108 11.46 12.65 -0.33
CA ALA A 108 11.87 13.86 0.37
C ALA A 108 13.40 14.03 0.41
N LEU A 109 14.16 12.97 0.68
CA LEU A 109 15.61 13.02 0.72
C LEU A 109 16.22 13.14 -0.67
N ASN A 110 15.59 12.59 -1.71
CA ASN A 110 16.01 12.84 -3.10
C ASN A 110 16.00 14.35 -3.43
N GLU A 111 15.00 15.07 -2.93
CA GLU A 111 14.89 16.52 -3.09
C GLU A 111 15.85 17.28 -2.15
N LEU A 112 15.82 16.98 -0.84
CA LEU A 112 16.63 17.68 0.18
C LEU A 112 18.14 17.50 -0.05
N TRP A 113 18.57 16.32 -0.45
CA TRP A 113 19.96 16.02 -0.78
C TRP A 113 20.32 16.39 -2.22
N LYS A 114 19.35 16.90 -3.01
CA LYS A 114 19.52 17.34 -4.41
C LYS A 114 20.11 16.25 -5.33
N ILE A 115 19.65 15.00 -5.14
CA ILE A 115 20.15 13.86 -5.91
C ILE A 115 19.58 13.88 -7.32
N GLY A 116 18.29 14.19 -7.47
CA GLY A 116 17.65 14.38 -8.78
C GLY A 116 17.26 13.08 -9.49
N LEU A 117 17.10 11.98 -8.75
CA LEU A 117 16.60 10.71 -9.33
C LEU A 117 15.17 10.86 -9.82
N SER A 118 14.87 10.23 -10.96
CA SER A 118 13.50 10.03 -11.45
C SER A 118 12.72 9.10 -10.52
N ARG A 119 11.39 9.01 -10.71
CA ARG A 119 10.55 8.08 -9.94
C ARG A 119 10.91 6.63 -10.21
N GLU A 120 11.27 6.31 -11.45
CA GLU A 120 11.70 4.99 -11.89
C GLU A 120 13.01 4.58 -11.19
N GLU A 121 14.01 5.45 -11.18
CA GLU A 121 15.30 5.22 -10.50
C GLU A 121 15.11 5.10 -8.97
N LEU A 122 14.24 5.94 -8.36
CA LEU A 122 13.90 5.81 -6.95
C LEU A 122 13.19 4.48 -6.66
N ALA A 123 12.31 4.01 -7.55
CA ALA A 123 11.63 2.73 -7.39
C ALA A 123 12.64 1.57 -7.44
N GLU A 124 13.61 1.59 -8.35
CA GLU A 124 14.69 0.59 -8.41
C GLU A 124 15.50 0.55 -7.10
N VAL A 125 15.92 1.71 -6.60
CA VAL A 125 16.64 1.82 -5.31
C VAL A 125 15.77 1.28 -4.18
N SER A 126 14.49 1.61 -4.17
CA SER A 126 13.54 1.28 -3.11
C SER A 126 13.22 -0.21 -2.99
N ALA A 127 13.42 -1.00 -4.04
CA ALA A 127 13.22 -2.46 -4.04
C ALA A 127 14.09 -3.20 -3.00
N GLN A 128 15.19 -2.58 -2.53
CA GLN A 128 16.04 -3.08 -1.46
C GLN A 128 15.47 -2.79 -0.06
N VAL A 129 14.54 -1.83 0.06
CA VAL A 129 13.90 -1.49 1.34
C VAL A 129 12.78 -2.48 1.65
N GLY A 130 11.89 -2.72 0.69
CA GLY A 130 10.75 -3.63 0.88
C GLY A 130 9.92 -3.75 -0.41
N SER A 131 9.11 -4.83 -0.51
CA SER A 131 8.37 -5.19 -1.72
C SER A 131 7.29 -4.17 -2.13
N ASP A 132 6.64 -3.50 -1.19
CA ASP A 132 5.60 -2.50 -1.47
C ASP A 132 6.16 -1.09 -1.72
N VAL A 133 7.44 -0.84 -1.36
CA VAL A 133 8.03 0.50 -1.43
C VAL A 133 8.11 1.04 -2.87
N PRO A 134 8.49 0.23 -3.89
CA PRO A 134 8.52 0.69 -5.27
C PRO A 134 7.18 1.26 -5.77
N ALA A 135 6.07 0.57 -5.48
CA ALA A 135 4.74 1.04 -5.85
C ALA A 135 4.40 2.39 -5.18
N LEU A 136 4.75 2.54 -3.90
CA LEU A 136 4.46 3.73 -3.09
C LEU A 136 5.36 4.93 -3.42
N VAL A 137 6.52 4.71 -4.04
CA VAL A 137 7.37 5.79 -4.57
C VAL A 137 6.63 6.56 -5.68
N PHE A 138 5.86 5.89 -6.52
CA PHE A 138 5.07 6.54 -7.59
C PHE A 138 3.96 7.42 -7.02
N ASN A 139 3.41 7.09 -5.87
CA ASN A 139 2.30 7.79 -5.21
C ASN A 139 1.11 8.06 -6.15
N GLY A 140 0.82 7.11 -7.01
CA GLY A 140 -0.28 7.07 -7.97
C GLY A 140 -0.68 5.62 -8.25
N PRO A 141 -1.77 5.37 -9.00
CA PRO A 141 -2.18 4.04 -9.40
C PRO A 141 -1.10 3.31 -10.21
N VAL A 142 -0.81 2.05 -9.84
CA VAL A 142 0.20 1.24 -10.55
C VAL A 142 -0.23 -0.21 -10.68
N ILE A 143 0.29 -0.90 -11.70
CA ILE A 143 0.39 -2.35 -11.71
C ILE A 143 1.74 -2.72 -11.11
N MET A 144 1.72 -3.62 -10.15
CA MET A 144 2.89 -4.17 -9.47
C MET A 144 3.04 -5.64 -9.85
N GLU A 145 4.23 -6.05 -10.31
CA GLU A 145 4.53 -7.44 -10.70
C GLU A 145 5.83 -7.94 -10.07
N GLY A 146 6.13 -9.21 -10.32
CA GLY A 146 7.30 -9.90 -9.77
C GLY A 146 7.09 -10.25 -8.30
N ARG A 147 7.98 -9.81 -7.39
CA ARG A 147 7.76 -9.85 -5.93
C ARG A 147 7.24 -8.51 -5.40
N GLY A 148 6.99 -7.51 -6.31
CA GLY A 148 6.65 -6.12 -6.05
C GLY A 148 7.64 -5.11 -6.65
N GLU A 149 8.71 -5.58 -7.31
CA GLU A 149 9.78 -4.73 -7.84
C GLU A 149 9.51 -4.16 -9.23
N LYS A 150 8.59 -4.75 -10.00
CA LYS A 150 8.25 -4.28 -11.34
C LYS A 150 7.00 -3.41 -11.27
N ILE A 151 7.14 -2.13 -11.58
CA ILE A 151 6.08 -1.14 -11.47
C ILE A 151 5.75 -0.57 -12.84
N PHE A 152 4.45 -0.59 -13.16
CA PHE A 152 3.90 0.00 -14.38
C PHE A 152 2.84 1.02 -13.99
N PRO A 153 3.12 2.33 -14.13
CA PRO A 153 2.15 3.38 -13.79
C PRO A 153 0.86 3.27 -14.63
N LEU A 154 -0.29 3.50 -13.99
CA LEU A 154 -1.59 3.56 -14.66
C LEU A 154 -1.99 5.03 -14.86
N PHE A 155 -2.05 5.47 -16.13
CA PHE A 155 -2.36 6.88 -16.48
C PHE A 155 -3.82 7.09 -16.93
N THR A 156 -4.61 6.02 -17.04
CA THR A 156 -5.95 6.05 -17.66
C THR A 156 -7.09 6.27 -16.67
N PHE A 157 -6.79 6.58 -15.43
CA PHE A 157 -7.79 6.73 -14.38
C PHE A 157 -8.08 8.21 -14.13
N ALA A 158 -9.30 8.65 -14.50
CA ALA A 158 -9.67 10.07 -14.50
C ALA A 158 -10.45 10.54 -13.26
N SER A 159 -10.85 9.64 -12.36
CA SER A 159 -11.75 9.98 -11.25
C SER A 159 -11.31 9.36 -9.94
N HIS A 160 -11.39 10.13 -8.87
CA HIS A 160 -11.22 9.59 -7.52
C HIS A 160 -12.38 8.65 -7.19
N LEU A 161 -12.07 7.44 -6.71
CA LEU A 161 -13.05 6.51 -6.17
C LEU A 161 -13.18 6.73 -4.67
N HIS A 162 -14.42 6.74 -4.19
CA HIS A 162 -14.71 6.84 -2.76
C HIS A 162 -14.80 5.46 -2.13
N LEU A 163 -14.12 5.30 -0.99
CA LEU A 163 -14.02 4.03 -0.28
C LEU A 163 -14.33 4.22 1.21
N VAL A 164 -14.82 3.16 1.82
CA VAL A 164 -14.82 2.99 3.28
C VAL A 164 -13.73 2.00 3.63
N LEU A 165 -12.70 2.45 4.33
CA LEU A 165 -11.67 1.58 4.88
C LEU A 165 -12.07 1.14 6.28
N VAL A 166 -11.98 -0.16 6.58
CA VAL A 166 -12.30 -0.74 7.89
C VAL A 166 -11.15 -1.63 8.35
N ASN A 167 -10.67 -1.39 9.57
CA ASN A 167 -9.71 -2.27 10.22
C ASN A 167 -10.40 -3.03 11.38
N PRO A 168 -10.45 -4.38 11.35
CA PRO A 168 -11.12 -5.18 12.35
C PRO A 168 -10.35 -5.30 13.68
N GLY A 169 -9.15 -4.70 13.78
CA GLY A 169 -8.36 -4.69 15.02
C GLY A 169 -7.50 -5.94 15.24
N VAL A 170 -7.45 -6.86 14.27
CA VAL A 170 -6.60 -8.06 14.35
C VAL A 170 -5.34 -7.88 13.51
N HIS A 171 -4.24 -8.51 13.94
CA HIS A 171 -2.99 -8.51 13.20
C HIS A 171 -2.92 -9.74 12.29
N SER A 172 -2.73 -9.53 11.00
CA SER A 172 -2.56 -10.60 10.01
C SER A 172 -1.08 -10.73 9.63
N SER A 173 -0.52 -11.91 9.85
CA SER A 173 0.87 -12.22 9.47
C SER A 173 0.98 -12.45 7.97
N THR A 174 1.59 -11.52 7.23
CA THR A 174 1.82 -11.64 5.79
C THR A 174 2.47 -12.99 5.43
N LYS A 175 3.48 -13.41 6.20
CA LYS A 175 4.20 -14.66 5.97
C LYS A 175 3.28 -15.88 6.07
N GLU A 176 2.41 -15.92 7.08
CA GLU A 176 1.50 -17.05 7.32
C GLU A 176 0.38 -17.11 6.28
N VAL A 177 -0.16 -15.95 5.91
CA VAL A 177 -1.22 -15.85 4.88
C VAL A 177 -0.69 -16.31 3.52
N TYR A 178 0.51 -15.84 3.10
CA TYR A 178 1.15 -16.31 1.87
C TYR A 178 1.48 -17.81 1.91
N ALA A 179 1.90 -18.35 3.06
CA ALA A 179 2.20 -19.78 3.21
C ALA A 179 0.94 -20.66 3.09
N ALA A 180 -0.24 -20.12 3.41
CA ALA A 180 -1.53 -20.81 3.29
C ALA A 180 -2.26 -20.55 1.97
N CYS A 181 -1.72 -19.69 1.11
CA CYS A 181 -2.30 -19.38 -0.19
C CYS A 181 -1.97 -20.47 -1.20
N GLU A 182 -2.97 -20.91 -1.95
CA GLU A 182 -2.80 -21.78 -3.11
C GLU A 182 -2.49 -20.92 -4.35
N PRO A 183 -1.29 -21.06 -4.96
CA PRO A 183 -0.90 -20.23 -6.08
C PRO A 183 -1.75 -20.51 -7.32
N ARG A 184 -2.07 -19.45 -8.09
CA ARG A 184 -2.75 -19.55 -9.39
C ARG A 184 -1.81 -20.06 -10.48
N PRO A 185 -2.34 -20.72 -11.53
CA PRO A 185 -1.59 -20.97 -12.76
C PRO A 185 -1.34 -19.64 -13.51
N LEU A 186 -0.16 -19.53 -14.16
CA LEU A 186 0.24 -18.32 -14.90
C LEU A 186 -0.60 -18.04 -16.16
N ASP A 187 -1.18 -19.08 -16.75
CA ASP A 187 -2.02 -19.07 -17.94
C ASP A 187 -3.52 -18.93 -17.61
N GLY A 188 -3.84 -18.71 -16.34
CA GLY A 188 -5.21 -18.51 -15.88
C GLY A 188 -5.78 -17.14 -16.21
N GLU A 189 -6.99 -16.90 -15.74
CA GLU A 189 -7.68 -15.63 -15.89
C GLU A 189 -6.83 -14.46 -15.36
N ASN A 190 -6.73 -13.38 -16.15
CA ASN A 190 -5.97 -12.19 -15.81
C ASN A 190 -6.89 -11.15 -15.12
N ALA A 191 -7.02 -11.25 -13.78
CA ALA A 191 -7.85 -10.34 -13.00
C ALA A 191 -7.34 -8.88 -13.05
N THR A 192 -6.01 -8.70 -13.12
CA THR A 192 -5.41 -7.37 -13.26
C THR A 192 -5.81 -6.71 -14.58
N ALA A 193 -5.83 -7.45 -15.71
CA ALA A 193 -6.26 -6.89 -16.98
C ALA A 193 -7.74 -6.47 -16.95
N ARG A 194 -8.62 -7.30 -16.36
CA ARG A 194 -10.04 -6.93 -16.18
C ARG A 194 -10.20 -5.69 -15.29
N MET A 195 -9.43 -5.57 -14.23
CA MET A 195 -9.46 -4.39 -13.38
C MET A 195 -9.02 -3.14 -14.13
N VAL A 196 -7.96 -3.22 -14.95
CA VAL A 196 -7.49 -2.09 -15.78
C VAL A 196 -8.58 -1.65 -16.76
N GLU A 197 -9.28 -2.59 -17.38
CA GLU A 197 -10.42 -2.30 -18.27
C GLU A 197 -11.58 -1.64 -17.50
N ALA A 198 -11.96 -2.17 -16.34
CA ALA A 198 -13.00 -1.61 -15.49
C ALA A 198 -12.63 -0.20 -14.98
N LEU A 199 -11.37 0.04 -14.60
CA LEU A 199 -10.91 1.37 -14.24
C LEU A 199 -10.98 2.35 -15.43
N GLY A 200 -10.72 1.86 -16.64
CA GLY A 200 -10.84 2.64 -17.86
C GLY A 200 -12.28 3.04 -18.20
N SER A 201 -13.28 2.21 -17.85
CA SER A 201 -14.71 2.55 -18.01
C SER A 201 -15.20 3.57 -16.99
N GLY A 202 -14.56 3.63 -15.81
CA GLY A 202 -14.98 4.47 -14.69
C GLY A 202 -16.29 4.04 -14.02
N ASN A 203 -16.84 2.87 -14.39
CA ASN A 203 -18.08 2.35 -13.83
C ASN A 203 -17.83 1.64 -12.49
N PRO A 204 -18.38 2.13 -11.35
CA PRO A 204 -18.10 1.55 -10.03
C PRO A 204 -18.54 0.08 -9.89
N GLU A 205 -19.62 -0.33 -10.56
CA GLU A 205 -20.11 -1.72 -10.52
C GLU A 205 -19.15 -2.67 -11.25
N GLU A 206 -18.58 -2.24 -12.39
CA GLU A 206 -17.59 -3.01 -13.13
C GLU A 206 -16.28 -3.12 -12.32
N ILE A 207 -15.85 -2.02 -11.69
CA ILE A 207 -14.68 -2.01 -10.78
C ILE A 207 -14.93 -2.96 -9.61
N ALA A 208 -16.10 -2.90 -8.98
CA ALA A 208 -16.47 -3.77 -7.88
C ALA A 208 -16.48 -5.26 -8.29
N ALA A 209 -16.99 -5.57 -9.47
CA ALA A 209 -17.00 -6.94 -10.01
C ALA A 209 -15.60 -7.47 -10.37
N ALA A 210 -14.65 -6.57 -10.65
CA ALA A 210 -13.27 -6.91 -10.97
C ALA A 210 -12.36 -7.03 -9.72
N LEU A 211 -12.82 -6.66 -8.52
CA LEU A 211 -12.05 -6.80 -7.26
C LEU A 211 -11.68 -8.27 -7.01
N MET A 212 -10.40 -8.53 -6.74
CA MET A 212 -9.92 -9.89 -6.50
C MET A 212 -8.67 -9.92 -5.64
N ASN A 213 -8.64 -10.81 -4.63
CA ASN A 213 -7.48 -11.00 -3.76
C ASN A 213 -7.34 -12.48 -3.36
N ASP A 214 -6.33 -13.16 -3.89
CA ASP A 214 -6.04 -14.57 -3.60
C ASP A 214 -5.70 -14.80 -2.11
N LEU A 215 -5.22 -13.79 -1.41
CA LEU A 215 -4.88 -13.87 0.01
C LEU A 215 -6.10 -13.74 0.93
N GLN A 216 -7.27 -13.35 0.41
CA GLN A 216 -8.45 -13.12 1.25
C GLN A 216 -8.96 -14.42 1.89
N ALA A 217 -9.10 -15.49 1.12
CA ALA A 217 -9.61 -16.76 1.65
C ALA A 217 -8.70 -17.35 2.75
N PRO A 218 -7.36 -17.47 2.57
CA PRO A 218 -6.50 -17.93 3.64
C PRO A 218 -6.46 -16.98 4.86
N ALA A 219 -6.52 -15.67 4.66
CA ALA A 219 -6.56 -14.70 5.76
C ALA A 219 -7.86 -14.80 6.58
N VAL A 220 -9.01 -14.91 5.92
CA VAL A 220 -10.32 -15.12 6.58
C VAL A 220 -10.35 -16.41 7.38
N LYS A 221 -9.71 -17.49 6.88
CA LYS A 221 -9.62 -18.76 7.60
C LYS A 221 -8.83 -18.65 8.90
N GLN A 222 -7.79 -17.79 8.91
CA GLN A 222 -6.96 -17.54 10.09
C GLN A 222 -7.61 -16.51 11.04
N HIS A 223 -8.34 -15.53 10.49
CA HIS A 223 -8.92 -14.39 11.20
C HIS A 223 -10.37 -14.17 10.75
N PRO A 224 -11.35 -14.86 11.37
CA PRO A 224 -12.78 -14.73 11.00
C PRO A 224 -13.33 -13.31 11.09
N GLU A 225 -12.71 -12.45 11.91
CA GLU A 225 -13.08 -11.02 12.07
C GLU A 225 -12.98 -10.24 10.75
N ILE A 226 -12.14 -10.71 9.81
CA ILE A 226 -12.05 -10.14 8.46
C ILE A 226 -13.35 -10.43 7.69
N ALA A 227 -13.90 -11.64 7.82
CA ALA A 227 -15.19 -11.98 7.20
C ALA A 227 -16.33 -11.16 7.79
N ASP A 228 -16.36 -10.98 9.13
CA ASP A 228 -17.37 -10.19 9.81
C ASP A 228 -17.34 -8.73 9.34
N ALA A 229 -16.17 -8.16 9.16
CA ALA A 229 -15.99 -6.81 8.62
C ALA A 229 -16.47 -6.69 7.16
N LEU A 230 -16.16 -7.68 6.30
CA LEU A 230 -16.64 -7.74 4.92
C LEU A 230 -18.18 -7.85 4.84
N VAL A 231 -18.78 -8.71 5.67
CA VAL A 231 -20.25 -8.84 5.76
C VAL A 231 -20.87 -7.54 6.24
N SER A 232 -20.28 -6.89 7.26
CA SER A 232 -20.75 -5.61 7.79
C SER A 232 -20.75 -4.52 6.72
N LEU A 233 -19.67 -4.40 5.93
CA LEU A 233 -19.60 -3.45 4.80
C LEU A 233 -20.69 -3.73 3.76
N LYS A 234 -20.86 -4.99 3.34
CA LYS A 234 -21.87 -5.39 2.35
C LYS A 234 -23.30 -5.06 2.86
N THR A 235 -23.57 -5.34 4.15
CA THR A 235 -24.86 -5.03 4.78
C THR A 235 -25.12 -3.52 4.85
N ALA A 236 -24.06 -2.71 4.99
CA ALA A 236 -24.17 -1.25 5.01
C ALA A 236 -24.39 -0.64 3.61
N GLY A 237 -24.32 -1.43 2.54
CA GLY A 237 -24.69 -1.04 1.17
C GLY A 237 -23.53 -0.56 0.32
N VAL A 238 -22.30 -1.03 0.54
CA VAL A 238 -21.19 -0.76 -0.40
C VAL A 238 -21.41 -1.50 -1.72
N ILE A 239 -20.94 -0.94 -2.84
CA ILE A 239 -21.05 -1.52 -4.19
C ILE A 239 -20.24 -2.83 -4.29
N GLY A 240 -19.05 -2.86 -3.68
CA GLY A 240 -18.20 -4.04 -3.57
C GLY A 240 -17.26 -3.92 -2.40
N ALA A 241 -16.84 -5.05 -1.83
CA ALA A 241 -15.94 -5.07 -0.67
C ALA A 241 -14.87 -6.13 -0.81
N MET A 242 -13.63 -5.81 -0.39
CA MET A 242 -12.50 -6.72 -0.43
C MET A 242 -11.47 -6.40 0.66
N MET A 243 -10.65 -7.39 0.98
CA MET A 243 -9.49 -7.25 1.86
C MET A 243 -8.30 -6.62 1.10
N SER A 244 -7.56 -5.72 1.74
CA SER A 244 -6.34 -5.13 1.19
C SER A 244 -5.10 -5.95 1.57
N GLY A 245 -4.27 -6.25 0.57
CA GLY A 245 -3.02 -6.99 0.78
C GLY A 245 -3.25 -8.34 1.45
N SER A 246 -2.44 -8.65 2.46
CA SER A 246 -2.57 -9.84 3.31
C SER A 246 -3.52 -9.63 4.50
N GLY A 247 -4.23 -8.51 4.53
CA GLY A 247 -5.15 -8.15 5.61
C GLY A 247 -4.41 -7.48 6.79
N SER A 248 -5.12 -7.18 7.85
CA SER A 248 -6.52 -7.51 8.13
C SER A 248 -7.54 -6.46 7.61
N SER A 249 -7.09 -5.27 7.18
CA SER A 249 -8.00 -4.23 6.72
C SER A 249 -8.79 -4.66 5.48
N VAL A 250 -10.05 -4.24 5.44
CA VAL A 250 -10.95 -4.41 4.31
C VAL A 250 -11.42 -3.04 3.84
N PHE A 251 -11.84 -2.94 2.59
CA PHE A 251 -12.42 -1.71 2.06
C PHE A 251 -13.69 -2.01 1.27
N GLY A 252 -14.58 -1.02 1.23
CA GLY A 252 -15.79 -1.06 0.42
C GLY A 252 -15.83 0.13 -0.54
N LEU A 253 -16.15 -0.12 -1.82
CA LEU A 253 -16.39 0.90 -2.84
C LEU A 253 -17.78 1.49 -2.65
N VAL A 254 -17.90 2.80 -2.74
CA VAL A 254 -19.16 3.54 -2.59
C VAL A 254 -19.31 4.60 -3.68
N GLU A 255 -20.53 5.10 -3.90
CA GLU A 255 -20.82 6.04 -4.97
C GLU A 255 -20.16 7.42 -4.78
N ASN A 256 -20.10 7.89 -3.53
CA ASN A 256 -19.65 9.25 -3.24
C ASN A 256 -19.12 9.40 -1.81
N GLU A 257 -18.56 10.57 -1.51
CA GLU A 257 -17.98 10.91 -0.21
C GLU A 257 -19.03 10.87 0.92
N ALA A 258 -20.28 11.27 0.66
CA ALA A 258 -21.33 11.28 1.67
C ALA A 258 -21.64 9.86 2.17
N GLU A 259 -21.75 8.89 1.25
CA GLU A 259 -21.90 7.48 1.58
C GLU A 259 -20.66 6.92 2.30
N ALA A 260 -19.46 7.30 1.89
CA ALA A 260 -18.23 6.91 2.60
C ALA A 260 -18.25 7.37 4.05
N ARG A 261 -18.63 8.61 4.30
CA ARG A 261 -18.77 9.18 5.67
C ARG A 261 -19.87 8.50 6.47
N ARG A 262 -21.03 8.27 5.88
CA ARG A 262 -22.17 7.59 6.53
C ARG A 262 -21.80 6.19 6.98
N ILE A 263 -21.26 5.38 6.06
CA ILE A 263 -20.91 3.98 6.35
C ILE A 263 -19.72 3.91 7.32
N SER A 264 -18.71 4.78 7.19
CA SER A 264 -17.60 4.82 8.16
C SER A 264 -18.10 5.11 9.58
N SER A 265 -19.06 6.03 9.73
CA SER A 265 -19.65 6.33 11.04
C SER A 265 -20.42 5.13 11.60
N GLU A 266 -21.14 4.40 10.74
CA GLU A 266 -21.86 3.19 11.12
C GLU A 266 -20.89 2.07 11.55
N MET A 267 -19.77 1.87 10.81
CA MET A 267 -18.75 0.88 11.18
C MET A 267 -18.07 1.22 12.51
N ASN A 268 -17.76 2.51 12.74
CA ASN A 268 -17.21 2.96 14.02
C ASN A 268 -18.21 2.71 15.17
N ALA A 269 -19.51 2.93 14.97
CA ALA A 269 -20.54 2.63 15.98
C ALA A 269 -20.67 1.12 16.30
N ARG A 270 -20.28 0.26 15.35
CA ARG A 270 -20.20 -1.21 15.54
C ARG A 270 -18.89 -1.66 16.21
N GLY A 271 -17.97 -0.74 16.55
CA GLY A 271 -16.72 -1.04 17.25
C GLY A 271 -15.49 -1.27 16.33
N TYR A 272 -15.63 -1.14 15.01
CA TYR A 272 -14.49 -1.15 14.10
C TYR A 272 -13.73 0.17 14.14
N LYS A 273 -12.51 0.18 13.60
CA LYS A 273 -11.83 1.43 13.20
C LYS A 273 -12.12 1.66 11.73
N ALA A 274 -12.85 2.71 11.38
CA ALA A 274 -13.24 2.98 9.99
C ALA A 274 -13.00 4.44 9.58
N TRP A 275 -12.61 4.62 8.31
CA TRP A 275 -12.29 5.91 7.71
C TRP A 275 -12.96 6.05 6.34
N PRO A 276 -13.59 7.21 6.05
CA PRO A 276 -13.91 7.58 4.68
C PRO A 276 -12.61 7.97 3.98
N VAL A 277 -12.30 7.35 2.85
CA VAL A 277 -11.09 7.63 2.06
C VAL A 277 -11.42 7.69 0.58
N GLN A 278 -10.52 8.25 -0.21
CA GLN A 278 -10.59 8.23 -1.66
C GLN A 278 -9.26 7.78 -2.25
N THR A 279 -9.29 7.26 -3.49
CA THR A 279 -8.06 7.02 -4.27
C THR A 279 -7.41 8.34 -4.69
N LEU A 280 -6.10 8.31 -4.91
CA LEU A 280 -5.32 9.49 -5.32
C LEU A 280 -5.00 9.47 -6.80
#